data_46b1816249290d11fd8a99636e78cd38
#
_entry.id   46b1816249290d11fd8a99636e78cd38
#
_cell.length_a   1.000
_cell.length_b   1.000
_cell.length_c   1.000
_cell.angle_alpha   90.00
_cell.angle_beta   90.00
_cell.angle_gamma   90.00
#
_symmetry.space_group_name_H-M   'P 1'
#
loop_
_entity.id
_entity.type
_entity.pdbx_description
1 polymer ?
#
loop_
_entity_poly.entity_id
_entity_poly.type
_entity_poly.pdbx_seq_one_letter_code
_entity_poly.pdbx_strand_id
1 'polypeptide(L)'
;ASTPTTKGYAEKADHEGEKMAETYGGGDFQYQFVDGWAKLPEGTTFHECPGVAIDSKDNVYVLTRGEHPIIVLDREGNFVRTFGEGHFSNRTHGLYIAHDDSLLIADDGIHTIQKFSSEGEKLMEIGEKNNPAPKWSGQPFNRPTSAAIMPSNGDVYVSDGYGNSRIHVY
;
A
#
# COMPACT_ATOMS: atom_id res chain seq x y z
N ALA A 1 -26.31 -19.15 23.04
CA ALA A 1 -25.55 -18.19 22.20
C ALA A 1 -25.64 -16.85 22.91
N SER A 2 -24.55 -16.45 23.58
CA SER A 2 -24.43 -15.17 24.28
C SER A 2 -23.63 -14.21 23.40
N THR A 3 -24.26 -13.08 23.10
CA THR A 3 -23.68 -11.95 22.38
C THR A 3 -22.56 -11.29 23.22
N PRO A 4 -21.40 -10.97 22.66
CA PRO A 4 -20.37 -10.24 23.40
C PRO A 4 -20.81 -8.78 23.55
N THR A 5 -20.91 -8.32 24.76
CA THR A 5 -21.13 -6.92 25.14
C THR A 5 -19.85 -6.12 24.90
N THR A 6 -19.91 -5.15 24.01
CA THR A 6 -18.89 -4.10 23.86
C THR A 6 -18.86 -3.27 25.16
N LYS A 7 -17.83 -3.44 25.96
CA LYS A 7 -17.52 -2.54 27.08
C LYS A 7 -16.94 -1.25 26.51
N GLY A 8 -17.68 -0.15 26.67
CA GLY A 8 -17.17 1.19 26.45
C GLY A 8 -16.06 1.47 27.48
N TYR A 9 -14.93 1.96 27.00
CA TYR A 9 -13.82 2.37 27.83
C TYR A 9 -14.10 3.77 28.36
N ALA A 10 -14.17 3.89 29.68
CA ALA A 10 -14.29 5.17 30.36
C ALA A 10 -12.90 5.83 30.45
N GLU A 11 -12.83 7.10 30.05
CA GLU A 11 -11.67 7.95 30.31
C GLU A 11 -11.44 8.07 31.82
N LYS A 12 -10.24 7.71 32.28
CA LYS A 12 -9.74 8.11 33.58
C LYS A 12 -8.79 9.29 33.39
N ALA A 13 -9.20 10.45 33.84
CA ALA A 13 -8.35 11.59 33.98
C ALA A 13 -7.66 11.49 35.36
N ASP A 14 -6.35 11.35 35.36
CA ASP A 14 -5.50 11.54 36.57
C ASP A 14 -4.48 12.64 36.31
N HIS A 15 -4.53 13.61 37.19
CA HIS A 15 -3.62 14.74 37.48
C HIS A 15 -2.47 15.03 36.49
N GLU A 16 -2.59 16.22 35.87
CA GLU A 16 -1.55 17.01 35.20
C GLU A 16 -0.53 16.26 34.31
N GLY A 17 -0.85 16.14 33.01
CA GLY A 17 0.14 16.45 31.96
C GLY A 17 0.53 15.34 31.02
N GLU A 18 0.47 14.07 31.28
CA GLU A 18 0.80 13.07 30.26
C GLU A 18 -0.36 12.12 30.00
N LYS A 19 -1.03 12.33 28.87
CA LYS A 19 -2.00 11.36 28.36
C LYS A 19 -1.23 10.07 28.05
N MET A 20 -1.37 9.05 28.91
CA MET A 20 -0.76 7.74 28.62
C MET A 20 -1.19 7.27 27.24
N ALA A 21 -0.23 6.95 26.37
CA ALA A 21 -0.51 6.45 25.05
C ALA A 21 -1.34 5.17 25.16
N GLU A 22 -2.46 5.14 24.44
CA GLU A 22 -3.36 3.98 24.43
C GLU A 22 -2.64 2.79 23.76
N THR A 23 -2.68 1.62 24.42
CA THR A 23 -2.06 0.40 23.90
C THR A 23 -3.12 -0.47 23.24
N TYR A 24 -2.85 -0.87 22.02
CA TYR A 24 -3.69 -1.75 21.19
C TYR A 24 -3.09 -3.15 21.08
N GLY A 25 -3.93 -4.17 20.97
CA GLY A 25 -3.50 -5.56 20.85
C GLY A 25 -3.44 -6.30 22.19
N GLY A 26 -2.65 -7.38 22.27
CA GLY A 26 -2.52 -8.21 23.46
C GLY A 26 -1.39 -9.23 23.35
N GLY A 27 -0.97 -9.79 24.49
CA GLY A 27 0.16 -10.72 24.54
C GLY A 27 1.45 -10.08 24.02
N ASP A 28 2.11 -10.78 23.10
CA ASP A 28 3.37 -10.33 22.48
C ASP A 28 3.15 -9.29 21.36
N PHE A 29 1.89 -8.99 21.00
CA PHE A 29 1.51 -8.07 19.92
C PHE A 29 0.83 -6.85 20.51
N GLN A 30 1.62 -5.94 21.07
CA GLN A 30 1.16 -4.69 21.65
C GLN A 30 1.73 -3.51 20.88
N TYR A 31 0.86 -2.55 20.53
CA TYR A 31 1.19 -1.41 19.69
C TYR A 31 0.64 -0.12 20.31
N GLN A 32 1.30 0.98 20.00
CA GLN A 32 0.83 2.32 20.34
C GLN A 32 0.66 3.14 19.06
N PHE A 33 -0.39 3.95 19.02
CA PHE A 33 -0.54 4.92 17.94
C PHE A 33 0.47 6.05 18.11
N VAL A 34 1.21 6.36 17.04
CA VAL A 34 2.18 7.46 17.01
C VAL A 34 1.56 8.59 16.20
N ASP A 35 0.99 9.57 16.93
CA ASP A 35 0.39 10.75 16.30
C ASP A 35 1.47 11.62 15.67
N GLY A 36 1.15 12.20 14.49
CA GLY A 36 2.06 13.11 13.78
C GLY A 36 3.38 12.48 13.33
N TRP A 37 3.46 11.14 13.21
CA TRP A 37 4.67 10.47 12.76
C TRP A 37 5.12 10.93 11.37
N ALA A 38 4.22 11.02 10.40
CA ALA A 38 4.55 11.45 9.04
C ALA A 38 4.71 12.97 8.95
N LYS A 39 5.88 13.43 8.53
CA LYS A 39 6.26 14.85 8.39
C LYS A 39 6.34 15.20 6.91
N LEU A 40 5.20 15.52 6.32
CA LEU A 40 5.11 15.90 4.91
C LEU A 40 5.48 17.37 4.71
N PRO A 41 6.14 17.71 3.58
CA PRO A 41 6.37 19.10 3.22
C PRO A 41 5.05 19.84 2.91
N GLU A 42 5.09 21.16 2.98
CA GLU A 42 3.94 22.01 2.63
C GLU A 42 3.43 21.70 1.22
N GLY A 43 2.12 21.54 1.07
CA GLY A 43 1.47 21.20 -0.20
C GLY A 43 1.42 19.69 -0.52
N THR A 44 2.17 18.86 0.19
CA THR A 44 2.08 17.39 0.04
C THR A 44 1.09 16.84 1.07
N THR A 45 0.15 16.02 0.62
CA THR A 45 -0.86 15.41 1.49
C THR A 45 -1.05 13.94 1.15
N PHE A 46 -1.42 13.16 2.15
CA PHE A 46 -1.99 11.85 1.90
C PHE A 46 -3.40 12.00 1.32
N HIS A 47 -3.69 11.24 0.26
CA HIS A 47 -5.02 11.23 -0.37
C HIS A 47 -5.38 9.78 -0.70
N GLU A 48 -6.31 9.20 0.03
CA GLU A 48 -6.74 7.80 -0.10
C GLU A 48 -5.55 6.82 -0.23
N CYS A 49 -4.98 6.39 0.88
CA CYS A 49 -3.80 5.53 0.91
C CYS A 49 -4.20 4.04 0.84
N PRO A 50 -4.26 3.41 -0.34
CA PRO A 50 -4.67 2.01 -0.47
C PRO A 50 -3.57 1.01 -0.12
N GLY A 51 -2.32 1.44 0.04
CA GLY A 51 -1.21 0.54 0.32
C GLY A 51 -0.05 1.21 1.05
N VAL A 52 0.64 0.41 1.84
CA VAL A 52 1.89 0.76 2.50
C VAL A 52 2.82 -0.45 2.45
N ALA A 53 4.11 -0.20 2.25
CA ALA A 53 5.15 -1.23 2.30
C ALA A 53 6.47 -0.64 2.83
N ILE A 54 7.39 -1.50 3.25
CA ILE A 54 8.66 -1.10 3.86
C ILE A 54 9.79 -1.79 3.10
N ASP A 55 10.84 -1.03 2.74
CA ASP A 55 12.02 -1.57 2.08
C ASP A 55 13.06 -2.14 3.09
N SER A 56 14.15 -2.70 2.57
CA SER A 56 15.21 -3.29 3.40
C SER A 56 16.00 -2.29 4.24
N LYS A 57 15.77 -0.98 4.03
CA LYS A 57 16.43 0.12 4.74
C LYS A 57 15.49 0.82 5.73
N ASP A 58 14.33 0.21 6.01
CA ASP A 58 13.26 0.76 6.85
C ASP A 58 12.59 2.03 6.28
N ASN A 59 12.73 2.32 4.98
CA ASN A 59 11.93 3.39 4.37
C ASN A 59 10.49 2.90 4.16
N VAL A 60 9.55 3.77 4.45
CA VAL A 60 8.12 3.52 4.35
C VAL A 60 7.58 4.14 3.05
N TYR A 61 7.08 3.30 2.18
CA TYR A 61 6.46 3.69 0.91
C TYR A 61 4.94 3.71 1.09
N VAL A 62 4.33 4.85 0.84
CA VAL A 62 2.88 5.03 0.92
C VAL A 62 2.34 5.21 -0.48
N LEU A 63 1.49 4.28 -0.93
CA LEU A 63 0.74 4.41 -2.16
C LEU A 63 -0.44 5.34 -1.92
N THR A 64 -0.62 6.33 -2.77
CA THR A 64 -1.76 7.26 -2.70
C THR A 64 -2.51 7.34 -4.03
N ARG A 65 -3.71 7.91 -4.00
CA ARG A 65 -4.49 8.24 -5.21
C ARG A 65 -4.45 9.73 -5.53
N GLY A 66 -3.55 10.46 -4.87
CA GLY A 66 -3.34 11.89 -5.04
C GLY A 66 -2.37 12.24 -6.17
N GLU A 67 -1.93 13.48 -6.14
CA GLU A 67 -1.00 14.06 -7.12
C GLU A 67 0.38 13.35 -7.08
N HIS A 68 0.80 12.89 -5.91
CA HIS A 68 2.03 12.14 -5.68
C HIS A 68 1.71 10.68 -5.39
N PRO A 69 1.70 9.79 -6.39
CA PRO A 69 1.24 8.41 -6.23
C PRO A 69 2.05 7.59 -5.22
N ILE A 70 3.36 7.80 -5.16
CA ILE A 70 4.23 7.17 -4.18
C ILE A 70 4.91 8.26 -3.35
N ILE A 71 4.71 8.19 -2.04
CA ILE A 71 5.39 9.02 -1.06
C ILE A 71 6.32 8.13 -0.25
N VAL A 72 7.60 8.50 -0.15
CA VAL A 72 8.61 7.77 0.60
C VAL A 72 9.00 8.58 1.83
N LEU A 73 8.94 7.92 2.99
CA LEU A 73 9.34 8.46 4.28
C LEU A 73 10.46 7.59 4.85
N ASP A 74 11.34 8.16 5.65
CA ASP A 74 12.28 7.37 6.43
C ASP A 74 11.60 6.74 7.67
N ARG A 75 12.33 5.94 8.43
CA ARG A 75 11.84 5.28 9.64
C ARG A 75 11.29 6.26 10.69
N GLU A 76 11.83 7.46 10.76
CA GLU A 76 11.42 8.53 11.67
C GLU A 76 10.25 9.36 11.13
N GLY A 77 9.72 9.01 9.95
CA GLY A 77 8.60 9.68 9.29
C GLY A 77 8.99 10.96 8.55
N ASN A 78 10.28 11.25 8.37
CA ASN A 78 10.70 12.39 7.58
C ASN A 78 10.50 12.10 6.09
N PHE A 79 10.07 13.11 5.35
CA PHE A 79 9.90 13.02 3.91
C PHE A 79 11.24 12.80 3.20
N VAL A 80 11.29 11.81 2.32
CA VAL A 80 12.46 11.50 1.50
C VAL A 80 12.26 11.97 0.06
N ARG A 81 11.18 11.51 -0.61
CA ARG A 81 10.86 11.85 -2.00
C ARG A 81 9.44 11.42 -2.39
N THR A 82 9.03 11.82 -3.59
CA THR A 82 7.89 11.26 -4.32
C THR A 82 8.30 10.79 -5.69
N PHE A 83 7.49 9.92 -6.29
CA PHE A 83 7.60 9.52 -7.69
C PHE A 83 6.31 8.86 -8.19
N GLY A 84 6.29 8.56 -9.49
CA GLY A 84 5.18 7.85 -10.14
C GLY A 84 4.15 8.76 -10.81
N GLU A 85 4.39 10.06 -10.83
CA GLU A 85 3.53 11.04 -11.49
C GLU A 85 3.34 10.70 -12.97
N GLY A 86 2.10 10.71 -13.44
CA GLY A 86 1.73 10.40 -14.84
C GLY A 86 1.71 8.91 -15.20
N HIS A 87 2.13 8.02 -14.30
CA HIS A 87 2.11 6.58 -14.54
C HIS A 87 0.80 5.92 -14.15
N PHE A 88 0.08 6.48 -13.18
CA PHE A 88 -1.08 5.85 -12.54
C PHE A 88 -2.38 6.64 -12.77
N SER A 89 -3.49 5.95 -12.57
CA SER A 89 -4.80 6.57 -12.41
C SER A 89 -5.05 6.91 -10.93
N ASN A 90 -6.21 7.53 -10.65
CA ASN A 90 -6.69 7.72 -9.28
C ASN A 90 -7.30 6.44 -8.67
N ARG A 91 -6.93 5.26 -9.19
CA ARG A 91 -7.44 3.96 -8.75
C ARG A 91 -6.32 2.96 -8.47
N THR A 92 -5.14 3.46 -8.08
CA THR A 92 -4.10 2.59 -7.53
C THR A 92 -4.68 1.74 -6.40
N HIS A 93 -4.26 0.47 -6.29
CA HIS A 93 -4.89 -0.46 -5.37
C HIS A 93 -3.91 -1.18 -4.46
N GLY A 94 -2.91 -1.87 -4.99
CA GLY A 94 -1.95 -2.65 -4.23
C GLY A 94 -0.52 -2.17 -4.42
N LEU A 95 0.25 -2.23 -3.34
CA LEU A 95 1.69 -1.97 -3.30
C LEU A 95 2.38 -3.17 -2.66
N TYR A 96 3.42 -3.67 -3.31
CA TYR A 96 4.29 -4.71 -2.79
C TYR A 96 5.76 -4.31 -3.03
N ILE A 97 6.62 -4.52 -2.05
CA ILE A 97 8.08 -4.38 -2.19
C ILE A 97 8.70 -5.77 -2.19
N ALA A 98 9.49 -6.05 -3.22
CA ALA A 98 10.22 -7.30 -3.38
C ALA A 98 11.51 -7.30 -2.56
N HIS A 99 12.16 -8.46 -2.45
CA HIS A 99 13.42 -8.62 -1.72
C HIS A 99 14.61 -7.83 -2.30
N ASP A 100 14.49 -7.37 -3.54
CA ASP A 100 15.45 -6.49 -4.23
C ASP A 100 15.09 -5.00 -4.10
N ASP A 101 14.18 -4.65 -3.20
CA ASP A 101 13.59 -3.33 -2.98
C ASP A 101 12.86 -2.75 -4.20
N SER A 102 12.61 -3.54 -5.23
CA SER A 102 11.73 -3.11 -6.33
C SER A 102 10.25 -3.15 -5.91
N LEU A 103 9.46 -2.25 -6.48
CA LEU A 103 8.04 -2.12 -6.16
C LEU A 103 7.19 -2.75 -7.26
N LEU A 104 6.14 -3.46 -6.88
CA LEU A 104 5.02 -3.81 -7.77
C LEU A 104 3.78 -3.03 -7.33
N ILE A 105 3.18 -2.32 -8.27
CA ILE A 105 2.01 -1.48 -8.05
C ILE A 105 0.90 -1.91 -8.98
N ALA A 106 -0.25 -2.25 -8.38
CA ALA A 106 -1.47 -2.56 -9.11
C ALA A 106 -2.32 -1.30 -9.28
N ASP A 107 -2.78 -1.07 -10.51
CA ASP A 107 -3.75 -0.02 -10.81
C ASP A 107 -4.99 -0.64 -11.48
N ASP A 108 -6.09 -0.66 -10.74
CA ASP A 108 -7.34 -1.26 -11.19
C ASP A 108 -8.11 -0.37 -12.18
N GLY A 109 -7.74 0.90 -12.28
CA GLY A 109 -8.34 1.86 -13.21
C GLY A 109 -7.80 1.73 -14.62
N ILE A 110 -6.50 1.53 -14.76
CA ILE A 110 -5.83 1.37 -16.06
C ILE A 110 -5.47 -0.07 -16.39
N HIS A 111 -5.83 -1.02 -15.51
CA HIS A 111 -5.71 -2.47 -15.72
C HIS A 111 -4.29 -2.99 -15.86
N THR A 112 -3.34 -2.44 -15.10
CA THR A 112 -1.92 -2.80 -15.19
C THR A 112 -1.31 -3.15 -13.84
N ILE A 113 -0.23 -3.94 -13.89
CA ILE A 113 0.77 -4.05 -12.84
C ILE A 113 2.04 -3.38 -13.35
N GLN A 114 2.58 -2.45 -12.60
CA GLN A 114 3.81 -1.76 -12.95
C GLN A 114 4.91 -2.07 -11.93
N LYS A 115 6.13 -2.31 -12.42
CA LYS A 115 7.33 -2.49 -11.59
C LYS A 115 8.19 -1.23 -11.65
N PHE A 116 8.61 -0.78 -10.48
CA PHE A 116 9.54 0.36 -10.33
C PHE A 116 10.78 -0.06 -9.53
N SER A 117 11.89 0.60 -9.77
CA SER A 117 13.02 0.58 -8.84
C SER A 117 12.68 1.35 -7.57
N SER A 118 13.47 1.14 -6.51
CA SER A 118 13.38 1.96 -5.29
C SER A 118 13.61 3.45 -5.56
N GLU A 119 14.32 3.81 -6.63
CA GLU A 119 14.58 5.20 -7.01
C GLU A 119 13.49 5.82 -7.89
N GLY A 120 12.45 5.04 -8.26
CA GLY A 120 11.31 5.54 -9.03
C GLY A 120 11.43 5.38 -10.55
N GLU A 121 12.41 4.61 -11.03
CA GLU A 121 12.49 4.24 -12.44
C GLU A 121 11.50 3.13 -12.79
N LYS A 122 10.66 3.33 -13.81
CA LYS A 122 9.75 2.29 -14.30
C LYS A 122 10.53 1.20 -15.03
N LEU A 123 10.49 -0.02 -14.51
CA LEU A 123 11.25 -1.17 -15.02
C LEU A 123 10.41 -2.08 -15.92
N MET A 124 9.10 -2.21 -15.65
CA MET A 124 8.23 -3.17 -16.34
C MET A 124 6.76 -2.77 -16.21
N GLU A 125 5.96 -3.22 -17.17
CA GLU A 125 4.49 -3.17 -17.11
C GLU A 125 3.92 -4.48 -17.64
N ILE A 126 2.92 -5.02 -16.96
CA ILE A 126 2.09 -6.16 -17.40
C ILE A 126 0.66 -5.66 -17.48
N GLY A 127 -0.06 -6.10 -18.52
CA GLY A 127 -1.39 -5.62 -18.85
C GLY A 127 -1.34 -4.55 -19.95
N GLU A 128 -2.50 -4.15 -20.42
CA GLU A 128 -2.63 -3.15 -21.47
C GLU A 128 -3.37 -1.92 -20.94
N LYS A 129 -2.67 -0.80 -20.88
CA LYS A 129 -3.18 0.44 -20.28
C LYS A 129 -4.49 0.88 -20.92
N ASN A 130 -5.54 1.05 -20.11
CA ASN A 130 -6.90 1.45 -20.52
C ASN A 130 -7.61 0.47 -21.46
N ASN A 131 -7.11 -0.75 -21.60
CA ASN A 131 -7.73 -1.80 -22.40
C ASN A 131 -8.04 -3.04 -21.54
N PRO A 132 -9.15 -3.03 -20.77
CA PRO A 132 -9.50 -4.16 -19.93
C PRO A 132 -9.80 -5.40 -20.76
N ALA A 133 -9.28 -6.54 -20.35
CA ALA A 133 -9.70 -7.82 -20.88
C ALA A 133 -11.22 -8.01 -20.69
N PRO A 134 -11.91 -8.76 -21.55
CA PRO A 134 -13.31 -9.07 -21.34
C PRO A 134 -13.53 -9.72 -19.97
N LYS A 135 -14.57 -9.31 -19.28
CA LYS A 135 -14.91 -9.84 -17.95
C LYS A 135 -15.03 -11.36 -17.98
N TRP A 136 -14.42 -12.05 -17.04
CA TRP A 136 -14.38 -13.53 -16.94
C TRP A 136 -13.67 -14.26 -18.08
N SER A 137 -12.99 -13.54 -18.99
CA SER A 137 -12.30 -14.15 -20.15
C SER A 137 -11.08 -14.98 -19.77
N GLY A 138 -10.49 -14.70 -18.61
CA GLY A 138 -9.21 -15.29 -18.21
C GLY A 138 -8.00 -14.65 -18.88
N GLN A 139 -8.21 -13.62 -19.67
CA GLN A 139 -7.12 -12.80 -20.23
C GLN A 139 -6.70 -11.74 -19.21
N PRO A 140 -5.43 -11.35 -19.10
CA PRO A 140 -4.99 -10.26 -18.22
C PRO A 140 -5.18 -8.89 -18.88
N PHE A 141 -5.61 -7.88 -18.14
CA PHE A 141 -6.23 -7.86 -16.82
C PHE A 141 -7.60 -7.21 -16.90
N ASN A 142 -8.46 -7.51 -15.92
CA ASN A 142 -9.66 -6.72 -15.73
C ASN A 142 -9.76 -6.30 -14.25
N ARG A 143 -9.14 -5.16 -13.93
CA ARG A 143 -9.06 -4.57 -12.60
C ARG A 143 -8.22 -5.40 -11.61
N PRO A 144 -6.91 -5.54 -11.85
CA PRO A 144 -6.00 -6.21 -10.92
C PRO A 144 -5.87 -5.41 -9.63
N THR A 145 -5.69 -6.11 -8.50
CA THR A 145 -5.75 -5.50 -7.17
C THR A 145 -4.45 -5.57 -6.39
N SER A 146 -3.61 -6.56 -6.67
CA SER A 146 -2.33 -6.73 -5.99
C SER A 146 -1.40 -7.63 -6.82
N ALA A 147 -0.11 -7.56 -6.51
CA ALA A 147 0.88 -8.50 -7.03
C ALA A 147 1.91 -8.84 -5.94
N ALA A 148 2.57 -9.99 -6.08
CA ALA A 148 3.68 -10.41 -5.24
C ALA A 148 4.69 -11.21 -6.08
N ILE A 149 5.96 -11.20 -5.66
CA ILE A 149 7.03 -11.99 -6.30
C ILE A 149 7.41 -13.15 -5.39
N MET A 150 7.50 -14.35 -5.96
CA MET A 150 8.05 -15.52 -5.29
C MET A 150 9.57 -15.37 -5.15
N PRO A 151 10.12 -15.27 -3.91
CA PRO A 151 11.57 -15.01 -3.76
C PRO A 151 12.47 -16.12 -4.31
N SER A 152 11.97 -17.36 -4.39
CA SER A 152 12.78 -18.51 -4.77
C SER A 152 13.02 -18.66 -6.27
N ASN A 153 12.11 -18.15 -7.12
CA ASN A 153 12.18 -18.34 -8.58
C ASN A 153 11.84 -17.09 -9.40
N GLY A 154 11.35 -16.02 -8.75
CA GLY A 154 11.03 -14.76 -9.41
C GLY A 154 9.63 -14.70 -10.04
N ASP A 155 8.80 -15.74 -9.92
CA ASP A 155 7.45 -15.75 -10.44
C ASP A 155 6.62 -14.60 -9.85
N VAL A 156 5.87 -13.92 -10.71
CA VAL A 156 4.97 -12.82 -10.33
C VAL A 156 3.54 -13.33 -10.26
N TYR A 157 2.96 -13.28 -9.09
CA TYR A 157 1.56 -13.63 -8.84
C TYR A 157 0.71 -12.37 -8.81
N VAL A 158 -0.34 -12.31 -9.62
CA VAL A 158 -1.23 -11.15 -9.74
C VAL A 158 -2.65 -11.55 -9.42
N SER A 159 -3.25 -10.87 -8.42
CA SER A 159 -4.69 -11.00 -8.16
C SER A 159 -5.48 -10.09 -9.11
N ASP A 160 -6.14 -10.68 -10.09
CA ASP A 160 -7.05 -10.00 -11.02
C ASP A 160 -8.49 -10.21 -10.55
N GLY A 161 -8.81 -9.55 -9.43
CA GLY A 161 -9.95 -9.92 -8.59
C GLY A 161 -11.30 -9.40 -9.09
N TYR A 162 -11.40 -8.11 -9.39
CA TYR A 162 -12.71 -7.48 -9.61
C TYR A 162 -13.41 -7.89 -10.91
N GLY A 163 -12.68 -8.05 -11.99
CA GLY A 163 -13.27 -8.36 -13.29
C GLY A 163 -13.10 -9.81 -13.74
N ASN A 164 -12.10 -10.51 -13.22
CA ASN A 164 -11.75 -11.87 -13.67
C ASN A 164 -11.84 -12.95 -12.58
N SER A 165 -11.79 -12.59 -11.27
CA SER A 165 -11.74 -13.55 -10.14
C SER A 165 -10.66 -14.62 -10.33
N ARG A 166 -9.43 -14.19 -10.66
CA ARG A 166 -8.30 -15.06 -10.98
C ARG A 166 -7.02 -14.64 -10.32
N ILE A 167 -6.10 -15.59 -10.22
CA ILE A 167 -4.67 -15.35 -10.00
C ILE A 167 -3.96 -15.68 -11.31
N HIS A 168 -3.20 -14.73 -11.85
CA HIS A 168 -2.27 -14.94 -12.95
C HIS A 168 -0.86 -15.15 -12.42
N VAL A 169 -0.07 -15.99 -13.10
CA VAL A 169 1.33 -16.27 -12.73
C VAL A 169 2.19 -16.05 -13.99
N TYR A 170 3.28 -15.32 -13.82
CA TYR A 170 4.26 -14.96 -14.86
C TYR A 170 5.67 -15.35 -14.47
#